data_b8d6f8bfb17ef05cbb295a376049320a
#
_entry.id   b8d6f8bfb17ef05cbb295a376049320a
#
_cell.length_a   1.000
_cell.length_b   1.000
_cell.length_c   1.000
_cell.angle_alpha   90.00
_cell.angle_beta   90.00
_cell.angle_gamma   90.00
#
_symmetry.space_group_name_H-M   'P 1'
#
loop_
_entity.id
_entity.type
_entity.pdbx_description
1 polymer ?
#
loop_
_entity_poly.entity_id
_entity_poly.type
_entity_poly.pdbx_seq_one_letter_code
_entity_poly.pdbx_strand_id
1 'polypeptide(L)'
;ASITKVMTVLIALEYGHMDDIVTITEEAMISESGATLLDLHPGDQITVENLIKASMVKSANDAASALAISIGESLEGFVDMMNQKALEIGATNTHFSNPHGLTDEDHYTTAYDLYLILNEASNNQTFLDLIQMKEAEIIYMDEAGNPKSVKVTNSNRFVNGSVEPPEGVIVVGGKTGTTNAAGSCLAILSKNAVGKWFCSVILKADSSETLFQEMNTLLELEN
;
A
#
# COMPACT_ATOMS: atom_id res chain seq x y z
N ALA A 1 8.04 -2.85 -5.63
CA ALA A 1 6.75 -2.39 -6.16
C ALA A 1 5.83 -1.87 -5.05
N SER A 2 4.64 -1.41 -5.40
CA SER A 2 3.69 -0.75 -4.47
C SER A 2 3.23 -1.56 -3.25
N ILE A 3 3.64 -2.81 -3.08
CA ILE A 3 3.46 -3.53 -1.80
C ILE A 3 4.23 -2.81 -0.66
N THR A 4 5.28 -2.09 -0.98
CA THR A 4 6.01 -1.16 -0.09
C THR A 4 5.07 -0.28 0.74
N LYS A 5 3.96 0.16 0.16
CA LYS A 5 2.99 1.05 0.83
C LYS A 5 2.32 0.41 2.06
N VAL A 6 2.40 -0.90 2.25
CA VAL A 6 1.98 -1.56 3.49
C VAL A 6 2.83 -1.05 4.66
N MET A 7 4.17 -1.00 4.49
CA MET A 7 5.08 -0.45 5.50
C MET A 7 4.85 1.05 5.69
N THR A 8 4.69 1.79 4.60
CA THR A 8 4.42 3.24 4.65
C THR A 8 3.17 3.56 5.47
N VAL A 9 2.08 2.83 5.22
CA VAL A 9 0.82 3.03 5.95
C VAL A 9 0.91 2.49 7.38
N LEU A 10 1.63 1.41 7.64
CA LEU A 10 1.88 0.93 9.01
C LEU A 10 2.52 2.02 9.86
N ILE A 11 3.59 2.65 9.38
CA ILE A 11 4.26 3.76 10.07
C ILE A 11 3.33 4.96 10.20
N ALA A 12 2.56 5.28 9.17
CA ALA A 12 1.61 6.39 9.21
C ALA A 12 0.50 6.18 10.25
N LEU A 13 0.06 4.95 10.47
CA LEU A 13 -0.91 4.61 11.50
C LEU A 13 -0.32 4.61 12.92
N GLU A 14 0.98 4.43 13.05
CA GLU A 14 1.68 4.47 14.36
C GLU A 14 2.06 5.89 14.80
N TYR A 15 2.46 6.75 13.87
CA TYR A 15 3.05 8.05 14.18
C TYR A 15 2.23 9.25 13.69
N GLY A 16 1.34 9.06 12.72
CA GLY A 16 0.52 10.13 12.16
C GLY A 16 -0.78 10.34 12.93
N HIS A 17 -1.28 11.58 12.89
CA HIS A 17 -2.62 11.92 13.38
C HIS A 17 -3.55 12.09 12.17
N MET A 18 -4.65 11.33 12.13
CA MET A 18 -5.54 11.21 10.96
C MET A 18 -6.10 12.56 10.48
N ASP A 19 -6.39 13.46 11.41
CA ASP A 19 -6.99 14.77 11.13
C ASP A 19 -5.96 15.86 10.77
N ASP A 20 -4.65 15.57 10.88
CA ASP A 20 -3.61 16.54 10.54
C ASP A 20 -3.68 16.87 9.05
N ILE A 21 -3.59 18.17 8.74
CA ILE A 21 -3.59 18.68 7.37
C ILE A 21 -2.15 18.78 6.88
N VAL A 22 -1.86 18.07 5.81
CA VAL A 22 -0.59 18.10 5.09
C VAL A 22 -0.70 19.06 3.92
N THR A 23 0.21 20.03 3.83
CA THR A 23 0.38 20.85 2.64
C THR A 23 1.38 20.16 1.71
N ILE A 24 0.96 19.89 0.48
CA ILE A 24 1.80 19.22 -0.52
C ILE A 24 2.95 20.11 -0.93
N THR A 25 4.14 19.54 -1.00
CA THR A 25 5.38 20.22 -1.41
C THR A 25 5.91 19.69 -2.74
N GLU A 26 6.79 20.43 -3.39
CA GLU A 26 7.50 19.98 -4.62
C GLU A 26 8.24 18.64 -4.42
N GLU A 27 8.74 18.39 -3.22
CA GLU A 27 9.46 17.15 -2.89
C GLU A 27 8.58 15.90 -2.97
N ALA A 28 7.26 16.03 -2.78
CA ALA A 28 6.31 14.94 -2.90
C ALA A 28 6.01 14.55 -4.36
N MET A 29 6.42 15.37 -5.33
CA MET A 29 6.10 15.14 -6.73
C MET A 29 6.87 13.97 -7.33
N ILE A 30 6.17 13.16 -8.09
CA ILE A 30 6.73 11.99 -8.77
C ILE A 30 6.85 12.29 -10.25
N SER A 31 8.08 12.21 -10.77
CA SER A 31 8.36 12.46 -12.18
C SER A 31 8.40 11.19 -13.05
N GLU A 32 8.33 10.00 -12.44
CA GLU A 32 8.40 8.73 -13.17
C GLU A 32 7.17 8.53 -14.06
N SER A 33 7.40 8.37 -15.35
CA SER A 33 6.32 8.18 -16.34
C SER A 33 5.57 6.87 -16.09
N GLY A 34 4.24 6.94 -16.08
CA GLY A 34 3.37 5.79 -15.83
C GLY A 34 3.18 5.46 -14.36
N ALA A 35 3.76 6.24 -13.44
CA ALA A 35 3.48 6.11 -12.02
C ALA A 35 2.00 6.40 -11.71
N THR A 36 1.40 5.63 -10.82
CA THR A 36 0.04 5.90 -10.34
C THR A 36 0.05 7.08 -9.39
N LEU A 37 -0.72 8.10 -9.67
CA LEU A 37 -0.79 9.35 -8.90
C LEU A 37 -2.24 9.66 -8.48
N LEU A 38 -2.41 10.41 -7.42
CA LEU A 38 -3.66 11.11 -7.11
C LEU A 38 -3.78 12.40 -7.92
N ASP A 39 -2.67 12.85 -8.52
CA ASP A 39 -2.48 14.11 -9.21
C ASP A 39 -2.54 15.32 -8.26
N LEU A 40 -1.86 15.19 -7.12
CA LEU A 40 -1.65 16.28 -6.17
C LEU A 40 -0.66 17.31 -6.74
N HIS A 41 -0.85 18.55 -6.35
CA HIS A 41 0.03 19.67 -6.73
C HIS A 41 0.58 20.38 -5.49
N PRO A 42 1.76 21.00 -5.58
CA PRO A 42 2.28 21.83 -4.50
C PRO A 42 1.29 22.92 -4.08
N GLY A 43 1.07 23.04 -2.77
CA GLY A 43 0.08 23.94 -2.19
C GLY A 43 -1.28 23.30 -1.89
N ASP A 44 -1.59 22.13 -2.45
CA ASP A 44 -2.78 21.36 -2.07
C ASP A 44 -2.74 21.01 -0.58
N GLN A 45 -3.91 20.96 0.06
CA GLN A 45 -4.06 20.62 1.48
C GLN A 45 -4.95 19.39 1.64
N ILE A 46 -4.42 18.34 2.26
CA ILE A 46 -5.08 17.06 2.38
C ILE A 46 -4.82 16.47 3.78
N THR A 47 -5.78 15.74 4.35
CA THR A 47 -5.58 15.09 5.64
C THR A 47 -4.71 13.85 5.53
N VAL A 48 -4.00 13.49 6.61
CA VAL A 48 -3.25 12.23 6.72
C VAL A 48 -4.16 11.04 6.40
N GLU A 49 -5.40 11.02 6.89
CA GLU A 49 -6.37 9.97 6.57
C GLU A 49 -6.61 9.81 5.06
N ASN A 50 -6.79 10.92 4.33
CA ASN A 50 -7.01 10.89 2.88
C ASN A 50 -5.74 10.49 2.11
N LEU A 51 -4.54 10.87 2.58
CA LEU A 51 -3.26 10.40 2.02
C LEU A 51 -3.10 8.89 2.20
N ILE A 52 -3.45 8.35 3.37
CA ILE A 52 -3.43 6.90 3.64
C ILE A 52 -4.40 6.17 2.70
N LYS A 53 -5.65 6.65 2.56
CA LYS A 53 -6.64 6.07 1.64
C LYS A 53 -6.14 6.10 0.18
N ALA A 54 -5.59 7.23 -0.27
CA ALA A 54 -5.03 7.36 -1.61
C ALA A 54 -3.85 6.40 -1.84
N SER A 55 -2.96 6.28 -0.87
CA SER A 55 -1.79 5.38 -0.93
C SER A 55 -2.19 3.90 -1.00
N MET A 56 -3.19 3.47 -0.24
CA MET A 56 -3.59 2.06 -0.20
C MET A 56 -4.58 1.69 -1.30
N VAL A 57 -5.67 2.45 -1.45
CA VAL A 57 -6.77 2.09 -2.35
C VAL A 57 -6.40 2.37 -3.81
N LYS A 58 -5.96 3.59 -4.12
CA LYS A 58 -5.53 3.97 -5.48
C LYS A 58 -4.09 3.52 -5.78
N SER A 59 -3.29 3.26 -4.75
CA SER A 59 -1.85 3.04 -4.89
C SER A 59 -1.06 4.30 -5.33
N ALA A 60 -1.54 5.50 -4.97
CA ALA A 60 -0.95 6.77 -5.37
C ALA A 60 0.45 6.98 -4.78
N ASN A 61 1.43 7.26 -5.63
CA ASN A 61 2.83 7.41 -5.23
C ASN A 61 3.10 8.80 -4.64
N ASP A 62 2.52 9.85 -5.20
CA ASP A 62 2.55 11.22 -4.69
C ASP A 62 1.94 11.31 -3.28
N ALA A 63 0.83 10.64 -3.04
CA ALA A 63 0.23 10.55 -1.71
C ALA A 63 1.15 9.83 -0.70
N ALA A 64 1.82 8.75 -1.11
CA ALA A 64 2.78 8.05 -0.27
C ALA A 64 4.02 8.92 0.06
N SER A 65 4.52 9.70 -0.90
CA SER A 65 5.61 10.65 -0.68
C SER A 65 5.21 11.79 0.25
N ALA A 66 4.03 12.39 0.03
CA ALA A 66 3.51 13.45 0.90
C ALA A 66 3.33 12.98 2.34
N LEU A 67 2.81 11.76 2.52
CA LEU A 67 2.64 11.12 3.82
C LEU A 67 4.00 10.91 4.51
N ALA A 68 5.00 10.42 3.76
CA ALA A 68 6.34 10.21 4.25
C ALA A 68 7.01 11.51 4.72
N ILE A 69 6.95 12.57 3.91
CA ILE A 69 7.52 13.87 4.26
C ILE A 69 6.84 14.44 5.51
N SER A 70 5.52 14.32 5.61
CA SER A 70 4.76 14.85 6.75
C SER A 70 5.13 14.18 8.07
N ILE A 71 5.46 12.89 8.08
CA ILE A 71 5.71 12.11 9.29
C ILE A 71 7.20 12.03 9.60
N GLY A 72 8.04 11.83 8.58
CA GLY A 72 9.49 11.67 8.71
C GLY A 72 10.27 12.98 8.61
N GLU A 73 9.58 14.13 8.45
CA GLU A 73 10.16 15.47 8.20
C GLU A 73 10.94 15.56 6.88
N SER A 74 11.22 14.44 6.24
CA SER A 74 11.84 14.29 4.92
C SER A 74 11.58 12.88 4.37
N LEU A 75 11.81 12.67 3.07
CA LEU A 75 11.76 11.32 2.48
C LEU A 75 12.82 10.41 3.11
N GLU A 76 14.03 10.91 3.32
CA GLU A 76 15.14 10.16 3.92
C GLU A 76 14.80 9.75 5.37
N GLY A 77 14.34 10.69 6.20
CA GLY A 77 13.95 10.40 7.58
C GLY A 77 12.84 9.36 7.69
N PHE A 78 11.87 9.41 6.77
CA PHE A 78 10.82 8.39 6.73
C PHE A 78 11.34 7.02 6.25
N VAL A 79 12.25 6.97 5.28
CA VAL A 79 12.90 5.74 4.83
C VAL A 79 13.70 5.09 5.95
N ASP A 80 14.38 5.90 6.77
CA ASP A 80 15.07 5.40 7.98
C ASP A 80 14.07 4.77 8.95
N MET A 81 12.90 5.38 9.17
CA MET A 81 11.83 4.79 9.99
C MET A 81 11.33 3.46 9.40
N MET A 82 11.16 3.36 8.07
CA MET A 82 10.76 2.12 7.39
C MET A 82 11.78 1.00 7.63
N ASN A 83 13.07 1.28 7.46
CA ASN A 83 14.15 0.32 7.64
C ASN A 83 14.32 -0.08 9.12
N GLN A 84 14.18 0.86 10.04
CA GLN A 84 14.16 0.59 11.48
C GLN A 84 13.00 -0.34 11.84
N LYS A 85 11.79 -0.04 11.36
CA LYS A 85 10.61 -0.89 11.60
C LYS A 85 10.77 -2.29 11.00
N ALA A 86 11.36 -2.41 9.81
CA ALA A 86 11.66 -3.71 9.22
C ALA A 86 12.55 -4.57 10.11
N LEU A 87 13.60 -3.99 10.69
CA LEU A 87 14.48 -4.68 11.65
C LEU A 87 13.73 -5.07 12.93
N GLU A 88 12.91 -4.20 13.49
CA GLU A 88 12.13 -4.44 14.71
C GLU A 88 11.19 -5.64 14.59
N ILE A 89 10.54 -5.80 13.42
CA ILE A 89 9.63 -6.93 13.15
C ILE A 89 10.33 -8.17 12.59
N GLY A 90 11.66 -8.12 12.44
CA GLY A 90 12.47 -9.24 11.95
C GLY A 90 12.51 -9.42 10.44
N ALA A 91 12.08 -8.43 9.65
CA ALA A 91 12.17 -8.43 8.18
C ALA A 91 13.59 -8.07 7.72
N THR A 92 14.55 -8.94 8.02
CA THR A 92 15.99 -8.67 7.88
C THR A 92 16.54 -8.81 6.45
N ASN A 93 15.74 -9.27 5.51
CA ASN A 93 16.08 -9.35 4.08
C ASN A 93 15.29 -8.31 3.27
N THR A 94 14.95 -7.19 3.91
CA THR A 94 14.22 -6.08 3.33
C THR A 94 15.01 -4.80 3.49
N HIS A 95 15.06 -4.02 2.43
CA HIS A 95 15.59 -2.66 2.45
C HIS A 95 14.69 -1.75 1.63
N PHE A 96 14.28 -0.66 2.23
CA PHE A 96 13.48 0.39 1.60
C PHE A 96 14.36 1.57 1.20
N SER A 97 14.22 2.05 -0.03
CA SER A 97 14.86 3.26 -0.54
C SER A 97 13.86 4.40 -0.76
N ASN A 98 12.55 4.07 -0.72
CA ASN A 98 11.48 5.05 -0.93
C ASN A 98 10.15 4.56 -0.33
N PRO A 99 9.17 5.46 -0.08
CA PRO A 99 7.90 5.10 0.56
C PRO A 99 6.85 4.51 -0.39
N HIS A 100 7.07 4.52 -1.70
CA HIS A 100 6.05 4.19 -2.69
C HIS A 100 6.30 2.88 -3.45
N GLY A 101 7.54 2.41 -3.50
CA GLY A 101 7.93 1.17 -4.19
C GLY A 101 8.23 1.32 -5.68
N LEU A 102 8.51 2.53 -6.18
CA LEU A 102 9.10 2.70 -7.49
C LEU A 102 10.52 2.10 -7.51
N THR A 103 10.97 1.74 -8.69
CA THR A 103 12.19 0.94 -8.86
C THR A 103 13.44 1.69 -8.38
N ASP A 104 14.21 1.03 -7.54
CA ASP A 104 15.52 1.44 -7.07
C ASP A 104 16.37 0.19 -6.85
N GLU A 105 17.68 0.25 -7.12
CA GLU A 105 18.57 -0.92 -7.05
C GLU A 105 18.69 -1.46 -5.63
N ASP A 106 18.59 -0.58 -4.62
CA ASP A 106 18.68 -0.94 -3.21
C ASP A 106 17.30 -1.20 -2.57
N HIS A 107 16.21 -1.19 -3.36
CA HIS A 107 14.85 -1.44 -2.87
C HIS A 107 14.43 -2.89 -3.09
N TYR A 108 14.51 -3.71 -2.06
CA TYR A 108 14.24 -5.15 -2.15
C TYR A 108 13.52 -5.70 -0.92
N THR A 109 12.92 -6.85 -1.07
CA THR A 109 12.25 -7.61 -0.01
C THR A 109 12.16 -9.10 -0.39
N THR A 110 11.63 -9.91 0.52
CA THR A 110 11.28 -11.33 0.29
C THR A 110 9.80 -11.56 0.59
N ALA A 111 9.26 -12.69 0.11
CA ALA A 111 7.87 -13.08 0.43
C ALA A 111 7.67 -13.29 1.94
N TYR A 112 8.68 -13.83 2.63
CA TYR A 112 8.61 -14.01 4.07
C TYR A 112 8.63 -12.69 4.84
N ASP A 113 9.46 -11.75 4.45
CA ASP A 113 9.50 -10.43 5.08
C ASP A 113 8.20 -9.64 4.85
N LEU A 114 7.61 -9.76 3.67
CA LEU A 114 6.28 -9.17 3.40
C LEU A 114 5.18 -9.83 4.26
N TYR A 115 5.28 -11.13 4.53
CA TYR A 115 4.41 -11.77 5.51
C TYR A 115 4.57 -11.12 6.89
N LEU A 116 5.80 -10.92 7.37
CA LEU A 116 6.04 -10.28 8.67
C LEU A 116 5.44 -8.85 8.72
N ILE A 117 5.67 -8.07 7.67
CA ILE A 117 5.17 -6.69 7.56
C ILE A 117 3.63 -6.67 7.54
N LEU A 118 3.01 -7.52 6.72
CA LEU A 118 1.54 -7.57 6.61
C LEU A 118 0.89 -8.11 7.88
N ASN A 119 1.54 -9.09 8.55
CA ASN A 119 1.10 -9.62 9.82
C ASN A 119 1.15 -8.55 10.92
N GLU A 120 2.23 -7.76 10.99
CA GLU A 120 2.31 -6.64 11.93
C GLU A 120 1.23 -5.59 11.66
N ALA A 121 1.06 -5.19 10.41
CA ALA A 121 0.03 -4.23 10.01
C ALA A 121 -1.40 -4.74 10.35
N SER A 122 -1.63 -6.05 10.29
CA SER A 122 -2.94 -6.66 10.59
C SER A 122 -3.35 -6.56 12.06
N ASN A 123 -2.44 -6.22 12.96
CA ASN A 123 -2.75 -5.94 14.37
C ASN A 123 -3.49 -4.60 14.56
N ASN A 124 -3.52 -3.76 13.53
CA ASN A 124 -4.21 -2.47 13.53
C ASN A 124 -5.57 -2.59 12.82
N GLN A 125 -6.67 -2.33 13.56
CA GLN A 125 -8.02 -2.43 12.99
C GLN A 125 -8.26 -1.44 11.85
N THR A 126 -7.71 -0.22 11.94
CA THR A 126 -7.82 0.79 10.87
C THR A 126 -7.14 0.30 9.58
N PHE A 127 -6.01 -0.42 9.70
CA PHE A 127 -5.37 -1.05 8.55
C PHE A 127 -6.27 -2.13 7.93
N LEU A 128 -6.88 -2.99 8.76
CA LEU A 128 -7.81 -4.02 8.27
C LEU A 128 -9.01 -3.41 7.56
N ASP A 129 -9.58 -2.34 8.10
CA ASP A 129 -10.70 -1.64 7.48
C ASP A 129 -10.29 -1.02 6.14
N LEU A 130 -9.08 -0.46 6.06
CA LEU A 130 -8.53 0.18 4.87
C LEU A 130 -8.32 -0.81 3.71
N ILE A 131 -7.73 -1.98 3.97
CA ILE A 131 -7.43 -2.97 2.92
C ILE A 131 -8.68 -3.65 2.35
N GLN A 132 -9.82 -3.56 3.05
CA GLN A 132 -11.13 -4.06 2.61
C GLN A 132 -11.89 -3.07 1.74
N MET A 133 -11.48 -1.79 1.70
CA MET A 133 -12.20 -0.77 0.94
C MET A 133 -12.17 -1.07 -0.55
N LYS A 134 -13.33 -1.34 -1.13
CA LYS A 134 -13.50 -1.49 -2.58
C LYS A 134 -13.27 -0.18 -3.30
N GLU A 135 -13.76 0.89 -2.72
CA GLU A 135 -13.71 2.27 -3.24
C GLU A 135 -13.46 3.22 -2.07
N ALA A 136 -12.89 4.36 -2.35
CA ALA A 136 -12.77 5.47 -1.41
C ALA A 136 -13.03 6.80 -2.13
N GLU A 137 -13.54 7.77 -1.41
CA GLU A 137 -13.61 9.16 -1.83
C GLU A 137 -12.49 9.92 -1.12
N ILE A 138 -11.61 10.54 -1.89
CA ILE A 138 -10.49 11.33 -1.39
C ILE A 138 -10.85 12.80 -1.53
N ILE A 139 -10.88 13.51 -0.41
CA ILE A 139 -11.25 14.93 -0.34
C ILE A 139 -10.01 15.73 0.04
N TYR A 140 -9.77 16.82 -0.68
CA TYR A 140 -8.69 17.77 -0.39
C TYR A 140 -9.05 19.18 -0.88
N MET A 141 -8.27 20.18 -0.49
CA MET A 141 -8.37 21.54 -1.00
C MET A 141 -7.23 21.79 -1.98
N ASP A 142 -7.52 22.40 -3.13
CA ASP A 142 -6.46 22.86 -4.03
C ASP A 142 -5.73 24.09 -3.45
N GLU A 143 -4.60 24.50 -4.06
CA GLU A 143 -3.81 25.65 -3.65
C GLU A 143 -4.66 26.95 -3.52
N ALA A 144 -5.71 27.07 -4.32
CA ALA A 144 -6.61 28.21 -4.28
C ALA A 144 -7.71 28.11 -3.19
N GLY A 145 -7.72 26.99 -2.41
CA GLY A 145 -8.71 26.73 -1.37
C GLY A 145 -10.04 26.18 -1.87
N ASN A 146 -10.10 25.66 -3.11
CA ASN A 146 -11.31 25.05 -3.62
C ASN A 146 -11.36 23.57 -3.24
N PRO A 147 -12.51 23.04 -2.78
CA PRO A 147 -12.64 21.63 -2.47
C PRO A 147 -12.57 20.75 -3.73
N LYS A 148 -11.81 19.68 -3.64
CA LYS A 148 -11.69 18.62 -4.64
C LYS A 148 -12.17 17.31 -4.03
N SER A 149 -12.76 16.47 -4.86
CA SER A 149 -13.15 15.10 -4.52
C SER A 149 -12.81 14.16 -5.66
N VAL A 150 -12.10 13.09 -5.36
CA VAL A 150 -11.70 12.05 -6.32
C VAL A 150 -12.16 10.69 -5.82
N LYS A 151 -12.98 9.99 -6.59
CA LYS A 151 -13.34 8.61 -6.33
C LYS A 151 -12.24 7.69 -6.85
N VAL A 152 -11.79 6.78 -6.02
CA VAL A 152 -10.73 5.81 -6.33
C VAL A 152 -11.23 4.39 -6.06
N THR A 153 -10.78 3.44 -6.88
CA THR A 153 -11.13 2.02 -6.78
C THR A 153 -9.89 1.21 -6.42
N ASN A 154 -10.06 0.19 -5.60
CA ASN A 154 -8.98 -0.68 -5.16
C ASN A 154 -8.40 -1.46 -6.35
N SER A 155 -7.08 -1.51 -6.45
CA SER A 155 -6.36 -2.26 -7.48
C SER A 155 -6.37 -3.78 -7.24
N ASN A 156 -6.68 -4.23 -6.02
CA ASN A 156 -6.82 -5.66 -5.71
C ASN A 156 -8.14 -6.19 -6.28
N ARG A 157 -8.05 -7.08 -7.26
CA ARG A 157 -9.22 -7.63 -7.99
C ARG A 157 -10.14 -8.47 -7.12
N PHE A 158 -9.65 -9.09 -6.05
CA PHE A 158 -10.51 -9.77 -5.08
C PHE A 158 -11.37 -8.77 -4.30
N VAL A 159 -10.77 -7.65 -3.88
CA VAL A 159 -11.45 -6.61 -3.10
C VAL A 159 -12.45 -5.83 -3.96
N ASN A 160 -12.08 -5.47 -5.19
CA ASN A 160 -12.98 -4.73 -6.08
C ASN A 160 -14.07 -5.62 -6.74
N GLY A 161 -13.99 -6.95 -6.57
CA GLY A 161 -14.97 -7.91 -7.07
C GLY A 161 -14.78 -8.32 -8.54
N SER A 162 -13.59 -8.06 -9.12
CA SER A 162 -13.28 -8.47 -10.50
C SER A 162 -12.78 -9.91 -10.60
N VAL A 163 -12.36 -10.51 -9.47
CA VAL A 163 -11.94 -11.91 -9.35
C VAL A 163 -12.58 -12.47 -8.08
N GLU A 164 -13.18 -13.64 -8.19
CA GLU A 164 -13.75 -14.36 -7.05
C GLU A 164 -12.69 -15.28 -6.44
N PRO A 165 -12.57 -15.33 -5.09
CA PRO A 165 -11.72 -16.31 -4.42
C PRO A 165 -12.31 -17.72 -4.53
N PRO A 166 -11.52 -18.78 -4.25
CA PRO A 166 -12.04 -20.15 -4.16
C PRO A 166 -13.15 -20.30 -3.12
N GLU A 167 -14.04 -21.26 -3.34
CA GLU A 167 -15.11 -21.58 -2.38
C GLU A 167 -14.52 -21.88 -0.99
N GLY A 168 -15.12 -21.32 0.05
CA GLY A 168 -14.65 -21.47 1.44
C GLY A 168 -13.57 -20.50 1.88
N VAL A 169 -13.02 -19.68 0.96
CA VAL A 169 -12.01 -18.66 1.27
C VAL A 169 -12.62 -17.26 1.19
N ILE A 170 -12.32 -16.45 2.19
CA ILE A 170 -12.67 -15.02 2.22
C ILE A 170 -11.38 -14.22 2.15
N VAL A 171 -11.15 -13.51 1.06
CA VAL A 171 -10.06 -12.53 0.98
C VAL A 171 -10.45 -11.28 1.76
N VAL A 172 -9.73 -11.02 2.85
CA VAL A 172 -9.94 -9.84 3.70
C VAL A 172 -9.45 -8.58 2.98
N GLY A 173 -8.30 -8.66 2.35
CA GLY A 173 -7.72 -7.54 1.62
C GLY A 173 -6.21 -7.69 1.44
N GLY A 174 -5.55 -6.63 1.06
CA GLY A 174 -4.10 -6.63 0.85
C GLY A 174 -3.64 -5.57 -0.15
N LYS A 175 -2.45 -5.77 -0.74
CA LYS A 175 -1.85 -4.79 -1.64
C LYS A 175 -1.27 -5.43 -2.88
N THR A 176 -1.61 -4.89 -4.03
CA THR A 176 -0.94 -5.18 -5.32
C THR A 176 0.26 -4.27 -5.53
N GLY A 177 1.18 -4.69 -6.38
CA GLY A 177 2.26 -3.85 -6.84
C GLY A 177 2.82 -4.35 -8.16
N THR A 178 3.15 -3.44 -9.07
CA THR A 178 3.77 -3.79 -10.36
C THR A 178 4.80 -2.73 -10.73
N THR A 179 5.98 -3.17 -11.10
CA THR A 179 7.00 -2.39 -11.83
C THR A 179 7.66 -3.31 -12.85
N ASN A 180 8.36 -2.75 -13.83
CA ASN A 180 9.07 -3.59 -14.81
C ASN A 180 10.12 -4.49 -14.14
N ALA A 181 10.77 -4.03 -13.08
CA ALA A 181 11.78 -4.80 -12.36
C ALA A 181 11.16 -5.86 -11.43
N ALA A 182 10.08 -5.51 -10.74
CA ALA A 182 9.44 -6.40 -9.76
C ALA A 182 8.48 -7.42 -10.37
N GLY A 183 8.03 -7.24 -11.62
CA GLY A 183 6.91 -7.99 -12.16
C GLY A 183 5.60 -7.65 -11.44
N SER A 184 4.60 -8.50 -11.59
CA SER A 184 3.33 -8.37 -10.87
C SER A 184 3.41 -9.06 -9.51
N CYS A 185 3.00 -8.36 -8.45
CA CYS A 185 3.13 -8.81 -7.07
C CYS A 185 1.81 -8.60 -6.30
N LEU A 186 1.52 -9.50 -5.37
CA LEU A 186 0.33 -9.43 -4.51
C LEU A 186 0.63 -10.03 -3.13
N ALA A 187 0.26 -9.30 -2.09
CA ALA A 187 0.26 -9.79 -0.72
C ALA A 187 -1.13 -9.59 -0.13
N ILE A 188 -1.76 -10.64 0.38
CA ILE A 188 -3.13 -10.62 0.89
C ILE A 188 -3.27 -11.32 2.24
N LEU A 189 -4.28 -10.89 2.98
CA LEU A 189 -4.83 -11.57 4.13
C LEU A 189 -6.13 -12.26 3.74
N SER A 190 -6.31 -13.49 4.16
CA SER A 190 -7.49 -14.31 3.90
C SER A 190 -7.92 -15.09 5.14
N LYS A 191 -9.13 -15.63 5.09
CA LYS A 191 -9.67 -16.57 6.08
C LYS A 191 -10.30 -17.75 5.36
N ASN A 192 -10.10 -18.94 5.91
CA ASN A 192 -10.83 -20.12 5.44
C ASN A 192 -12.24 -20.21 6.09
N ALA A 193 -13.00 -21.24 5.70
CA ALA A 193 -14.37 -21.47 6.16
C ALA A 193 -14.51 -21.62 7.69
N VAL A 194 -13.44 -22.01 8.40
CA VAL A 194 -13.42 -22.12 9.88
C VAL A 194 -12.85 -20.86 10.55
N GLY A 195 -12.61 -19.80 9.78
CA GLY A 195 -12.15 -18.49 10.29
C GLY A 195 -10.65 -18.42 10.60
N LYS A 196 -9.86 -19.40 10.20
CA LYS A 196 -8.40 -19.36 10.36
C LYS A 196 -7.80 -18.34 9.38
N TRP A 197 -6.90 -17.50 9.90
CA TRP A 197 -6.21 -16.49 9.11
C TRP A 197 -5.00 -17.06 8.36
N PHE A 198 -4.79 -16.52 7.16
CA PHE A 198 -3.64 -16.79 6.31
C PHE A 198 -3.11 -15.48 5.73
N CYS A 199 -1.83 -15.50 5.39
CA CYS A 199 -1.17 -14.48 4.62
C CYS A 199 -0.52 -15.13 3.40
N SER A 200 -0.95 -14.75 2.22
CA SER A 200 -0.48 -15.30 0.95
C SER A 200 0.22 -14.24 0.13
N VAL A 201 1.46 -14.54 -0.31
CA VAL A 201 2.32 -13.61 -1.04
C VAL A 201 2.82 -14.24 -2.33
N ILE A 202 2.61 -13.56 -3.45
CA ILE A 202 3.21 -13.89 -4.75
C ILE A 202 4.02 -12.69 -5.23
N LEU A 203 5.26 -12.95 -5.60
CA LEU A 203 6.18 -11.96 -6.16
C LEU A 203 6.60 -12.37 -7.57
N LYS A 204 6.80 -11.35 -8.41
CA LYS A 204 7.41 -11.50 -9.73
C LYS A 204 6.62 -12.41 -10.69
N ALA A 205 5.30 -12.39 -10.62
CA ALA A 205 4.48 -13.02 -11.66
C ALA A 205 4.62 -12.26 -12.99
N ASP A 206 4.51 -12.99 -14.11
CA ASP A 206 4.75 -12.47 -15.46
C ASP A 206 3.72 -11.41 -15.88
N SER A 207 2.51 -11.50 -15.35
CA SER A 207 1.43 -10.57 -15.65
C SER A 207 0.44 -10.47 -14.50
N SER A 208 -0.39 -9.43 -14.52
CA SER A 208 -1.51 -9.30 -13.58
C SER A 208 -2.51 -10.46 -13.71
N GLU A 209 -2.73 -10.98 -14.90
CA GLU A 209 -3.64 -12.12 -15.12
C GLU A 209 -3.09 -13.38 -14.45
N THR A 210 -1.83 -13.72 -14.74
CA THR A 210 -1.13 -14.86 -14.13
C THR A 210 -1.10 -14.74 -12.61
N LEU A 211 -0.82 -13.55 -12.07
CA LEU A 211 -0.78 -13.27 -10.65
C LEU A 211 -2.06 -13.70 -9.92
N PHE A 212 -3.24 -13.31 -10.45
CA PHE A 212 -4.51 -13.64 -9.82
C PHE A 212 -4.92 -15.10 -10.01
N GLN A 213 -4.50 -15.75 -11.11
CA GLN A 213 -4.68 -17.19 -11.31
C GLN A 213 -3.83 -18.01 -10.31
N GLU A 214 -2.56 -17.66 -10.17
CA GLU A 214 -1.64 -18.29 -9.22
C GLU A 214 -2.09 -18.05 -7.77
N MET A 215 -2.59 -16.83 -7.46
CA MET A 215 -3.11 -16.54 -6.13
C MET A 215 -4.35 -17.40 -5.83
N ASN A 216 -5.27 -17.60 -6.78
CA ASN A 216 -6.40 -18.51 -6.57
C ASN A 216 -5.92 -19.93 -6.28
N THR A 217 -4.94 -20.45 -7.03
CA THR A 217 -4.35 -21.77 -6.76
C THR A 217 -3.73 -21.85 -5.36
N LEU A 218 -3.06 -20.79 -4.92
CA LEU A 218 -2.48 -20.73 -3.56
C LEU A 218 -3.56 -20.72 -2.49
N LEU A 219 -4.64 -19.97 -2.70
CA LEU A 219 -5.79 -19.88 -1.78
C LEU A 219 -6.55 -21.21 -1.64
N GLU A 220 -6.57 -22.08 -2.67
CA GLU A 220 -7.17 -23.42 -2.58
C GLU A 220 -6.52 -24.29 -1.49
N LEU A 221 -5.26 -24.01 -1.13
CA LEU A 221 -4.53 -24.75 -0.08
C LEU A 221 -4.95 -24.34 1.34
N GLU A 222 -5.79 -23.33 1.51
CA GLU A 222 -6.25 -22.84 2.81
C GLU A 222 -7.48 -23.62 3.33
N ASN A 223 -8.10 -24.43 2.50
CA ASN A 223 -9.29 -25.23 2.81
C ASN A 223 -8.98 -26.56 3.54
#